data_55f80bc728c2d65e33d32b4fca77b7bb
#
_entry.id   55f80bc728c2d65e33d32b4fca77b7bb
#
_cell.length_a   1.000
_cell.length_b   1.000
_cell.length_c   1.000
_cell.angle_alpha   90.00
_cell.angle_beta   90.00
_cell.angle_gamma   90.00
#
_symmetry.space_group_name_H-M   'P 1'
#
loop_
_entity.id
_entity.type
_entity.pdbx_description
1 polymer ?
#
loop_
_entity_poly.entity_id
_entity_poly.type
_entity_poly.pdbx_seq_one_letter_code
_entity_poly.pdbx_strand_id
1 'polypeptide(L)'
;MTTTTDLVSYEDALASYDPVMGLEVHVELGTDTKMFCGCSTTLGADPNTQTCPVCLGLPGALPVVNATGVESAIKIGLALNCEIAEWCRFARKNYFYPDMPKNFQTSQYDEPIAFDGYLDVQLEDGETFRVEIERAHMEEDTGKSTHVGGATGRIHGASHSLLDYNRAGIPLIEIVTKPIVGAGDRAPEVAKAYVRELRELIKALGVSEARMEMGQMRCDVNLSLMPKGAEKFGTRSETKNVNSLRSVERAARFEIQRHAAVLSSGGTIVQETRHFHEDTGSTTSGRVKEEAEDYRYFPEPDLVPVAPSREWVEEIRAALPELPLVRRNRLREEWGVSATDMQAILNAGALEPIVATIDAGADAASARKWWMGELARSANESGKTLDELAITPEQVARVSELVAAGDLNDKLARQVIEGVLAGEGTPDEVVDKRGLKVVSDEGELTAAVDEAIAGNPAVADKIRGGKVAAAGALVGAVMKATRGQADAARVKELILEKLGVAEG
;
A
#
# COMPACT_ATOMS: atom_id res chain seq x y z
N MET A 1 9.10 -2.42 -34.32
CA MET A 1 9.51 -2.20 -32.90
C MET A 1 9.47 -0.70 -32.66
N THR A 2 8.46 -0.22 -31.93
CA THR A 2 8.38 1.22 -31.57
C THR A 2 9.41 1.48 -30.50
N THR A 3 10.41 2.27 -30.79
CA THR A 3 11.40 2.74 -29.80
C THR A 3 10.81 3.86 -28.97
N THR A 4 11.37 4.16 -27.80
CA THR A 4 10.91 5.28 -26.93
C THR A 4 10.92 6.65 -27.61
N THR A 5 11.63 6.78 -28.73
CA THR A 5 11.71 7.99 -29.56
C THR A 5 10.48 8.21 -30.45
N ASP A 6 9.65 7.19 -30.63
CA ASP A 6 8.49 7.24 -31.53
C ASP A 6 7.15 7.39 -30.77
N LEU A 7 7.20 7.65 -29.45
CA LEU A 7 5.99 7.87 -28.64
C LEU A 7 5.44 9.28 -28.84
N VAL A 8 4.12 9.42 -28.85
CA VAL A 8 3.48 10.74 -28.70
C VAL A 8 3.50 11.17 -27.23
N SER A 9 3.35 12.49 -26.99
CA SER A 9 3.20 12.96 -25.61
C SER A 9 1.93 12.39 -24.96
N TYR A 10 1.91 12.34 -23.63
CA TYR A 10 0.75 11.85 -22.91
C TYR A 10 -0.48 12.74 -23.16
N GLU A 11 -0.26 14.05 -23.18
CA GLU A 11 -1.28 15.06 -23.44
C GLU A 11 -1.85 14.93 -24.86
N ASP A 12 -1.01 14.73 -25.87
CA ASP A 12 -1.46 14.54 -27.25
C ASP A 12 -2.26 13.24 -27.42
N ALA A 13 -1.84 12.18 -26.73
CA ALA A 13 -2.60 10.93 -26.72
C ALA A 13 -4.01 11.14 -26.17
N LEU A 14 -4.14 11.84 -25.05
CA LEU A 14 -5.41 12.12 -24.39
C LEU A 14 -6.26 13.20 -25.10
N ALA A 15 -5.66 14.01 -25.94
CA ALA A 15 -6.40 14.94 -26.79
C ALA A 15 -7.28 14.21 -27.80
N SER A 16 -6.86 13.04 -28.27
CA SER A 16 -7.52 12.28 -29.35
C SER A 16 -8.23 11.01 -28.87
N TYR A 17 -7.82 10.44 -27.75
CA TYR A 17 -8.27 9.13 -27.28
C TYR A 17 -8.65 9.14 -25.80
N ASP A 18 -9.61 8.29 -25.45
CA ASP A 18 -9.95 7.93 -24.07
C ASP A 18 -9.38 6.56 -23.74
N PRO A 19 -8.60 6.42 -22.65
CA PRO A 19 -8.10 5.15 -22.20
C PRO A 19 -9.22 4.26 -21.65
N VAL A 20 -9.18 2.98 -22.02
CA VAL A 20 -10.02 1.92 -21.44
C VAL A 20 -9.09 0.84 -20.91
N MET A 21 -9.16 0.59 -19.61
CA MET A 21 -8.31 -0.38 -18.93
C MET A 21 -9.11 -1.55 -18.40
N GLY A 22 -8.47 -2.71 -18.29
CA GLY A 22 -8.91 -3.85 -17.51
C GLY A 22 -7.76 -4.34 -16.67
N LEU A 23 -8.01 -4.66 -15.42
CA LEU A 23 -6.98 -5.15 -14.50
C LEU A 23 -7.34 -6.59 -14.09
N GLU A 24 -6.36 -7.48 -14.20
CA GLU A 24 -6.43 -8.86 -13.73
C GLU A 24 -5.40 -9.01 -12.61
N VAL A 25 -5.88 -9.28 -11.40
CA VAL A 25 -5.00 -9.38 -10.23
C VAL A 25 -5.07 -10.79 -9.66
N HIS A 26 -3.92 -11.45 -9.62
CA HIS A 26 -3.76 -12.76 -9.01
C HIS A 26 -3.18 -12.61 -7.61
N VAL A 27 -3.75 -13.30 -6.64
CA VAL A 27 -3.29 -13.30 -5.24
C VAL A 27 -3.13 -14.75 -4.75
N GLU A 28 -1.92 -15.10 -4.31
CA GLU A 28 -1.69 -16.36 -3.59
C GLU A 28 -2.33 -16.26 -2.19
N LEU A 29 -3.18 -17.24 -1.85
CA LEU A 29 -3.84 -17.28 -0.56
C LEU A 29 -2.93 -17.92 0.50
N GLY A 30 -2.90 -17.34 1.69
CA GLY A 30 -2.06 -17.74 2.81
C GLY A 30 -2.62 -18.95 3.57
N THR A 31 -2.84 -20.07 2.87
CA THR A 31 -3.30 -21.32 3.47
C THR A 31 -2.11 -22.21 3.86
N ASP A 32 -2.27 -23.06 4.87
CA ASP A 32 -1.22 -23.99 5.31
C ASP A 32 -0.96 -25.12 4.29
N THR A 33 -1.98 -25.43 3.51
CA THR A 33 -1.93 -26.51 2.49
C THR A 33 -2.39 -26.02 1.13
N LYS A 34 -1.98 -26.75 0.10
CA LYS A 34 -2.36 -26.46 -1.29
C LYS A 34 -3.87 -26.56 -1.53
N MET A 35 -4.33 -26.03 -2.68
CA MET A 35 -5.75 -25.92 -3.00
C MET A 35 -6.45 -27.26 -3.08
N PHE A 36 -5.78 -28.30 -3.57
CA PHE A 36 -6.40 -29.61 -3.85
C PHE A 36 -5.69 -30.79 -3.19
N CYS A 37 -4.71 -30.56 -2.31
CA CYS A 37 -3.99 -31.59 -1.59
C CYS A 37 -3.43 -31.09 -0.26
N GLY A 38 -2.93 -32.01 0.57
CA GLY A 38 -2.36 -31.68 1.89
C GLY A 38 -0.89 -31.27 1.88
N CYS A 39 -0.26 -31.00 0.74
CA CYS A 39 1.12 -30.52 0.72
C CYS A 39 1.22 -29.12 1.34
N SER A 40 2.30 -28.87 2.07
CA SER A 40 2.59 -27.56 2.68
C SER A 40 2.80 -26.47 1.63
N THR A 41 2.45 -25.25 1.98
CA THR A 41 2.69 -24.02 1.20
C THR A 41 3.83 -23.17 1.78
N THR A 42 4.58 -23.71 2.76
CA THR A 42 5.67 -22.99 3.43
C THR A 42 6.73 -22.51 2.44
N LEU A 43 7.04 -21.23 2.47
CA LEU A 43 8.08 -20.63 1.64
C LEU A 43 9.50 -21.08 2.07
N GLY A 44 10.41 -21.16 1.10
CA GLY A 44 11.82 -21.41 1.36
C GLY A 44 12.21 -22.89 1.59
N ALA A 45 11.29 -23.85 1.40
CA ALA A 45 11.63 -25.25 1.41
C ALA A 45 12.52 -25.63 0.21
N ASP A 46 13.29 -26.71 0.35
CA ASP A 46 14.10 -27.22 -0.76
C ASP A 46 13.23 -27.55 -1.99
N PRO A 47 13.74 -27.32 -3.20
CA PRO A 47 12.94 -27.52 -4.42
C PRO A 47 12.34 -28.92 -4.53
N ASN A 48 11.08 -29.01 -4.94
CA ASN A 48 10.32 -30.24 -5.15
C ASN A 48 10.13 -31.13 -3.92
N THR A 49 10.24 -30.58 -2.70
CA THR A 49 10.01 -31.35 -1.45
C THR A 49 8.57 -31.25 -0.95
N GLN A 50 7.81 -30.28 -1.41
CA GLN A 50 6.38 -30.08 -1.07
C GLN A 50 5.48 -30.53 -2.23
N THR A 51 5.61 -31.77 -2.64
CA THR A 51 4.87 -32.34 -3.76
C THR A 51 4.28 -33.70 -3.40
N CYS A 52 3.17 -34.06 -4.05
CA CYS A 52 2.52 -35.35 -3.90
C CYS A 52 1.89 -35.79 -5.25
N PRO A 53 1.40 -37.04 -5.36
CA PRO A 53 0.75 -37.51 -6.58
C PRO A 53 -0.40 -36.63 -7.07
N VAL A 54 -1.13 -35.94 -6.19
CA VAL A 54 -2.25 -35.06 -6.57
C VAL A 54 -1.75 -33.81 -7.28
N CYS A 55 -0.88 -33.01 -6.64
CA CYS A 55 -0.39 -31.78 -7.26
C CYS A 55 0.54 -32.02 -8.47
N LEU A 56 1.12 -33.21 -8.58
CA LEU A 56 1.88 -33.65 -9.76
C LEU A 56 1.00 -34.26 -10.86
N GLY A 57 -0.30 -34.48 -10.62
CA GLY A 57 -1.22 -35.03 -11.61
C GLY A 57 -0.96 -36.48 -11.98
N LEU A 58 -0.48 -37.31 -11.05
CA LEU A 58 -0.23 -38.72 -11.31
C LEU A 58 -1.55 -39.50 -11.51
N PRO A 59 -1.57 -40.50 -12.36
CA PRO A 59 -2.77 -41.31 -12.63
C PRO A 59 -3.38 -41.92 -11.36
N GLY A 60 -4.69 -41.75 -11.18
CA GLY A 60 -5.43 -42.29 -10.04
C GLY A 60 -5.44 -41.43 -8.78
N ALA A 61 -4.71 -40.30 -8.78
CA ALA A 61 -4.78 -39.30 -7.69
C ALA A 61 -6.03 -38.42 -7.85
N LEU A 62 -6.78 -38.21 -6.75
CA LEU A 62 -7.99 -37.38 -6.78
C LEU A 62 -7.81 -36.14 -5.91
N PRO A 63 -8.22 -34.96 -6.41
CA PRO A 63 -8.15 -33.69 -5.67
C PRO A 63 -9.24 -33.60 -4.62
N VAL A 64 -8.97 -32.79 -3.56
CA VAL A 64 -9.97 -32.40 -2.55
C VAL A 64 -9.82 -30.91 -2.28
N VAL A 65 -10.92 -30.16 -2.35
CA VAL A 65 -10.91 -28.68 -2.21
C VAL A 65 -10.52 -28.27 -0.78
N ASN A 66 -9.63 -27.30 -0.69
CA ASN A 66 -9.24 -26.68 0.58
C ASN A 66 -10.34 -25.72 1.08
N ALA A 67 -10.94 -26.03 2.22
CA ALA A 67 -12.03 -25.23 2.79
C ALA A 67 -11.58 -23.80 3.18
N THR A 68 -10.35 -23.63 3.69
CA THR A 68 -9.78 -22.32 4.02
C THR A 68 -9.58 -21.47 2.77
N GLY A 69 -9.22 -22.09 1.63
CA GLY A 69 -9.15 -21.41 0.34
C GLY A 69 -10.51 -20.89 -0.11
N VAL A 70 -11.57 -21.69 0.06
CA VAL A 70 -12.95 -21.28 -0.27
C VAL A 70 -13.41 -20.14 0.66
N GLU A 71 -13.18 -20.27 1.97
CA GLU A 71 -13.51 -19.20 2.92
C GLU A 71 -12.80 -17.90 2.59
N SER A 72 -11.51 -17.95 2.25
CA SER A 72 -10.73 -16.78 1.85
C SER A 72 -11.30 -16.13 0.59
N ALA A 73 -11.72 -16.93 -0.40
CA ALA A 73 -12.34 -16.42 -1.62
C ALA A 73 -13.69 -15.73 -1.33
N ILE A 74 -14.50 -16.27 -0.42
CA ILE A 74 -15.76 -15.67 0.03
C ILE A 74 -15.48 -14.34 0.76
N LYS A 75 -14.50 -14.30 1.68
CA LYS A 75 -14.08 -13.06 2.37
C LYS A 75 -13.70 -11.97 1.35
N ILE A 76 -12.90 -12.30 0.35
CA ILE A 76 -12.48 -11.37 -0.70
C ILE A 76 -13.69 -10.90 -1.50
N GLY A 77 -14.56 -11.82 -1.96
CA GLY A 77 -15.77 -11.47 -2.71
C GLY A 77 -16.67 -10.52 -1.94
N LEU A 78 -16.93 -10.79 -0.66
CA LEU A 78 -17.75 -9.94 0.21
C LEU A 78 -17.13 -8.55 0.42
N ALA A 79 -15.81 -8.48 0.63
CA ALA A 79 -15.10 -7.23 0.81
C ALA A 79 -15.03 -6.38 -0.47
N LEU A 80 -15.11 -7.03 -1.64
CA LEU A 80 -15.24 -6.40 -2.96
C LEU A 80 -16.70 -6.10 -3.35
N ASN A 81 -17.64 -6.21 -2.40
CA ASN A 81 -19.07 -6.00 -2.65
C ASN A 81 -19.64 -6.90 -3.77
N CYS A 82 -19.05 -8.06 -4.00
CA CYS A 82 -19.55 -9.03 -4.96
C CYS A 82 -20.76 -9.79 -4.42
N GLU A 83 -21.56 -10.31 -5.34
CA GLU A 83 -22.48 -11.39 -5.08
C GLU A 83 -21.68 -12.70 -4.91
N ILE A 84 -22.02 -13.50 -3.90
CA ILE A 84 -21.44 -14.83 -3.71
C ILE A 84 -22.36 -15.86 -4.35
N ALA A 85 -21.80 -16.69 -5.22
CA ALA A 85 -22.54 -17.72 -5.93
C ALA A 85 -23.17 -18.72 -4.94
N GLU A 86 -24.44 -19.02 -5.11
CA GLU A 86 -25.11 -20.11 -4.38
C GLU A 86 -24.53 -21.48 -4.76
N TRP A 87 -23.93 -21.56 -5.92
CA TRP A 87 -23.32 -22.73 -6.48
C TRP A 87 -22.24 -22.33 -7.52
N CYS A 88 -21.06 -22.91 -7.40
CA CYS A 88 -19.96 -22.73 -8.35
C CYS A 88 -19.22 -24.03 -8.57
N ARG A 89 -18.46 -24.13 -9.64
CA ARG A 89 -17.66 -25.32 -9.96
C ARG A 89 -16.33 -24.94 -10.56
N PHE A 90 -15.40 -25.89 -10.45
CA PHE A 90 -14.12 -25.79 -11.12
C PHE A 90 -14.20 -26.32 -12.56
N ALA A 91 -13.33 -25.78 -13.39
CA ALA A 91 -13.10 -26.20 -14.76
C ALA A 91 -11.60 -26.43 -15.01
N ARG A 92 -11.28 -27.22 -16.01
CA ARG A 92 -9.91 -27.42 -16.49
C ARG A 92 -9.58 -26.45 -17.59
N LYS A 93 -8.57 -25.59 -17.35
CA LYS A 93 -7.92 -24.74 -18.35
C LYS A 93 -6.75 -25.52 -18.92
N ASN A 94 -6.92 -26.12 -20.11
CA ASN A 94 -5.93 -27.02 -20.67
C ASN A 94 -4.85 -26.27 -21.42
N TYR A 95 -3.60 -26.50 -21.03
CA TYR A 95 -2.42 -26.03 -21.74
C TYR A 95 -1.20 -26.86 -21.35
N PHE A 96 -0.27 -27.00 -22.29
CA PHE A 96 0.91 -27.83 -22.12
C PHE A 96 2.12 -26.94 -21.90
N TYR A 97 2.53 -26.82 -20.64
CA TYR A 97 3.73 -26.06 -20.26
C TYR A 97 4.48 -26.80 -19.16
N PRO A 98 5.83 -26.73 -19.14
CA PRO A 98 6.62 -27.52 -18.20
C PRO A 98 6.32 -27.26 -16.74
N ASP A 99 5.87 -26.07 -16.36
CA ASP A 99 5.51 -25.68 -15.00
C ASP A 99 4.09 -26.14 -14.59
N MET A 100 3.34 -26.76 -15.51
CA MET A 100 2.02 -27.32 -15.26
C MET A 100 2.04 -28.85 -15.40
N PRO A 101 2.34 -29.58 -14.30
CA PRO A 101 2.57 -31.03 -14.37
C PRO A 101 1.33 -31.84 -14.76
N LYS A 102 0.13 -31.31 -14.52
CA LYS A 102 -1.15 -31.93 -14.87
C LYS A 102 -1.55 -31.68 -16.33
N ASN A 103 -0.86 -30.82 -17.08
CA ASN A 103 -1.24 -30.29 -18.40
C ASN A 103 -2.55 -29.49 -18.41
N PHE A 104 -3.07 -29.11 -17.26
CA PHE A 104 -4.19 -28.20 -17.08
C PHE A 104 -4.07 -27.47 -15.73
N GLN A 105 -4.58 -26.27 -15.67
CA GLN A 105 -4.81 -25.54 -14.44
C GLN A 105 -6.28 -25.71 -14.04
N THR A 106 -6.52 -26.04 -12.78
CA THR A 106 -7.87 -26.04 -12.23
C THR A 106 -8.25 -24.60 -11.89
N SER A 107 -9.34 -24.12 -12.47
CA SER A 107 -9.79 -22.74 -12.41
C SER A 107 -11.32 -22.69 -12.36
N GLN A 108 -11.89 -21.50 -12.23
CA GLN A 108 -13.33 -21.28 -12.42
C GLN A 108 -13.50 -20.29 -13.56
N TYR A 109 -14.03 -20.68 -14.69
CA TYR A 109 -14.17 -19.84 -15.88
C TYR A 109 -15.57 -19.24 -16.00
N ASP A 110 -16.58 -20.12 -16.10
CA ASP A 110 -17.98 -19.76 -16.35
C ASP A 110 -18.84 -19.71 -15.07
N GLU A 111 -18.37 -20.28 -13.98
CA GLU A 111 -19.09 -20.41 -12.72
C GLU A 111 -18.20 -19.92 -11.55
N PRO A 112 -17.86 -18.62 -11.50
CA PRO A 112 -17.00 -18.05 -10.45
C PRO A 112 -17.71 -18.04 -9.10
N ILE A 113 -16.92 -18.08 -8.00
CA ILE A 113 -17.47 -18.02 -6.63
C ILE A 113 -18.02 -16.62 -6.29
N ALA A 114 -17.48 -15.55 -6.90
CA ALA A 114 -17.93 -14.19 -6.66
C ALA A 114 -17.95 -13.38 -7.96
N PHE A 115 -18.92 -12.50 -8.12
CA PHE A 115 -19.13 -11.71 -9.34
C PHE A 115 -19.88 -10.40 -9.05
N ASP A 116 -19.90 -9.50 -10.04
CA ASP A 116 -20.66 -8.23 -10.03
C ASP A 116 -20.45 -7.38 -8.77
N GLY A 117 -19.18 -7.10 -8.46
CA GLY A 117 -18.80 -6.28 -7.33
C GLY A 117 -18.24 -4.93 -7.72
N TYR A 118 -17.65 -4.26 -6.73
CA TYR A 118 -16.88 -3.04 -6.93
C TYR A 118 -15.90 -2.78 -5.79
N LEU A 119 -14.87 -1.99 -6.08
CA LEU A 119 -13.96 -1.43 -5.11
C LEU A 119 -13.86 0.08 -5.33
N ASP A 120 -14.21 0.86 -4.31
CA ASP A 120 -13.95 2.30 -4.30
C ASP A 120 -12.48 2.53 -3.96
N VAL A 121 -11.78 3.29 -4.79
CA VAL A 121 -10.35 3.60 -4.63
C VAL A 121 -10.17 5.09 -4.42
N GLN A 122 -9.29 5.47 -3.48
CA GLN A 122 -8.99 6.86 -3.21
C GLN A 122 -7.74 7.29 -3.96
N LEU A 123 -7.84 8.35 -4.74
CA LEU A 123 -6.75 8.98 -5.48
C LEU A 123 -5.91 9.88 -4.56
N GLU A 124 -4.76 10.36 -5.05
CA GLU A 124 -3.81 11.12 -4.23
C GLU A 124 -4.36 12.46 -3.71
N ASP A 125 -5.30 13.06 -4.43
CA ASP A 125 -6.01 14.29 -4.03
C ASP A 125 -7.23 14.03 -3.12
N GLY A 126 -7.56 12.76 -2.87
CA GLY A 126 -8.69 12.33 -2.05
C GLY A 126 -9.98 12.09 -2.82
N GLU A 127 -10.01 12.30 -4.13
CA GLU A 127 -11.14 11.91 -4.97
C GLU A 127 -11.30 10.38 -4.94
N THR A 128 -12.56 9.93 -4.95
CA THR A 128 -12.88 8.50 -4.96
C THR A 128 -13.32 8.09 -6.36
N PHE A 129 -12.71 7.03 -6.89
CA PHE A 129 -13.07 6.43 -8.15
C PHE A 129 -13.59 5.01 -7.92
N ARG A 130 -14.73 4.65 -8.51
CA ARG A 130 -15.29 3.30 -8.42
C ARG A 130 -14.78 2.42 -9.54
N VAL A 131 -14.15 1.31 -9.18
CA VAL A 131 -13.74 0.26 -10.11
C VAL A 131 -14.70 -0.91 -9.96
N GLU A 132 -15.43 -1.24 -11.02
CA GLU A 132 -16.34 -2.38 -11.02
C GLU A 132 -15.57 -3.68 -11.21
N ILE A 133 -15.99 -4.71 -10.47
CA ILE A 133 -15.42 -6.06 -10.51
C ILE A 133 -16.35 -6.95 -11.34
N GLU A 134 -15.80 -7.61 -12.32
CA GLU A 134 -16.49 -8.62 -13.13
C GLU A 134 -16.68 -9.89 -12.31
N ARG A 135 -15.56 -10.42 -11.77
CA ARG A 135 -15.54 -11.65 -10.98
C ARG A 135 -14.29 -11.75 -10.12
N ALA A 136 -14.40 -12.57 -9.10
CA ALA A 136 -13.27 -13.14 -8.39
C ALA A 136 -13.44 -14.66 -8.36
N HIS A 137 -12.45 -15.40 -8.84
CA HIS A 137 -12.54 -16.84 -8.97
C HIS A 137 -11.29 -17.55 -8.47
N MET A 138 -11.50 -18.76 -7.96
CA MET A 138 -10.43 -19.58 -7.40
C MET A 138 -9.67 -20.32 -8.51
N GLU A 139 -8.37 -20.43 -8.32
CA GLU A 139 -7.43 -21.17 -9.16
C GLU A 139 -6.38 -21.89 -8.30
N GLU A 140 -5.48 -22.58 -8.95
CA GLU A 140 -4.22 -23.03 -8.39
C GLU A 140 -3.04 -22.39 -9.12
N ASP A 141 -1.94 -22.09 -8.42
CA ASP A 141 -0.73 -21.55 -9.07
C ASP A 141 0.04 -22.69 -9.79
N THR A 142 0.90 -22.27 -10.71
CA THR A 142 1.80 -23.17 -11.46
C THR A 142 3.12 -23.39 -10.73
N GLY A 143 3.94 -24.31 -11.18
CA GLY A 143 5.32 -24.47 -10.73
C GLY A 143 6.16 -23.26 -11.08
N LYS A 144 7.36 -23.20 -10.51
CA LYS A 144 8.34 -22.16 -10.79
C LYS A 144 9.37 -22.65 -11.79
N SER A 145 9.53 -21.90 -12.90
CA SER A 145 10.59 -22.13 -13.88
C SER A 145 11.73 -21.14 -13.67
N THR A 146 12.95 -21.64 -13.54
CA THR A 146 14.18 -20.82 -13.46
C THR A 146 15.05 -21.10 -14.67
N HIS A 147 15.30 -20.10 -15.50
CA HIS A 147 16.10 -20.21 -16.72
C HIS A 147 17.57 -19.94 -16.40
N VAL A 148 18.46 -20.86 -16.76
CA VAL A 148 19.89 -20.83 -16.42
C VAL A 148 20.72 -20.56 -17.69
N GLY A 149 21.73 -19.68 -17.55
CA GLY A 149 22.72 -19.42 -18.62
C GLY A 149 22.36 -18.30 -19.60
N GLY A 150 21.23 -17.61 -19.43
CA GLY A 150 20.84 -16.45 -20.26
C GLY A 150 21.17 -15.12 -19.56
N ALA A 151 21.53 -14.10 -20.35
CA ALA A 151 21.80 -12.74 -19.82
C ALA A 151 20.57 -12.03 -19.24
N THR A 152 19.36 -12.49 -19.56
CA THR A 152 18.10 -11.80 -19.23
C THR A 152 17.21 -12.59 -18.27
N GLY A 153 17.62 -13.76 -17.79
CA GLY A 153 16.76 -14.65 -17.00
C GLY A 153 15.54 -15.22 -17.78
N ARG A 154 15.49 -15.04 -19.08
CA ARG A 154 14.42 -15.54 -19.97
C ARG A 154 14.83 -16.83 -20.66
N ILE A 155 13.83 -17.56 -21.17
CA ILE A 155 14.03 -18.82 -21.90
C ILE A 155 14.94 -18.64 -23.14
N HIS A 156 14.84 -17.51 -23.83
CA HIS A 156 15.72 -17.18 -24.94
C HIS A 156 17.15 -16.97 -24.49
N GLY A 157 18.04 -17.82 -24.94
CA GLY A 157 19.46 -17.81 -24.57
C GLY A 157 19.78 -18.62 -23.31
N ALA A 158 18.79 -19.21 -22.66
CA ALA A 158 19.02 -20.14 -21.57
C ALA A 158 19.52 -21.48 -22.11
N SER A 159 20.49 -22.09 -21.40
CA SER A 159 20.98 -23.43 -21.72
C SER A 159 20.01 -24.53 -21.28
N HIS A 160 19.30 -24.30 -20.16
CA HIS A 160 18.29 -25.18 -19.60
C HIS A 160 17.39 -24.42 -18.62
N SER A 161 16.32 -25.08 -18.20
CA SER A 161 15.41 -24.57 -17.16
C SER A 161 15.30 -25.57 -16.03
N LEU A 162 15.29 -25.06 -14.81
CA LEU A 162 15.01 -25.83 -13.60
C LEU A 162 13.53 -25.61 -13.23
N LEU A 163 12.85 -26.70 -12.87
CA LEU A 163 11.46 -26.69 -12.46
C LEU A 163 11.34 -27.03 -10.99
N ASP A 164 10.63 -26.18 -10.25
CA ASP A 164 10.27 -26.40 -8.87
C ASP A 164 8.75 -26.41 -8.73
N TYR A 165 8.19 -27.56 -8.36
CA TYR A 165 6.75 -27.76 -8.19
C TYR A 165 6.25 -27.50 -6.77
N ASN A 166 7.07 -26.98 -5.87
CA ASN A 166 6.60 -26.58 -4.53
C ASN A 166 5.46 -25.57 -4.63
N ARG A 167 5.51 -24.65 -5.60
CA ARG A 167 4.45 -23.66 -5.83
C ARG A 167 3.22 -24.25 -6.54
N ALA A 168 3.38 -25.28 -7.37
CA ALA A 168 2.27 -25.88 -8.11
C ALA A 168 1.16 -26.36 -7.18
N GLY A 169 -0.05 -25.83 -7.36
CA GLY A 169 -1.20 -26.12 -6.53
C GLY A 169 -1.41 -25.20 -5.32
N ILE A 170 -0.57 -24.18 -5.10
CA ILE A 170 -0.87 -23.14 -4.09
C ILE A 170 -2.20 -22.48 -4.44
N PRO A 171 -3.12 -22.27 -3.46
CA PRO A 171 -4.39 -21.61 -3.71
C PRO A 171 -4.17 -20.19 -4.26
N LEU A 172 -4.83 -19.89 -5.36
CA LEU A 172 -4.77 -18.63 -6.07
C LEU A 172 -6.18 -18.09 -6.26
N ILE A 173 -6.35 -16.79 -6.17
CA ILE A 173 -7.57 -16.10 -6.59
C ILE A 173 -7.24 -15.10 -7.69
N GLU A 174 -8.01 -15.10 -8.76
CA GLU A 174 -7.94 -14.09 -9.81
C GLU A 174 -9.12 -13.15 -9.69
N ILE A 175 -8.83 -11.84 -9.63
CA ILE A 175 -9.81 -10.76 -9.52
C ILE A 175 -9.76 -9.95 -10.81
N VAL A 176 -10.86 -9.95 -11.54
CA VAL A 176 -10.97 -9.32 -12.86
C VAL A 176 -11.91 -8.14 -12.79
N THR A 177 -11.46 -6.98 -13.27
CA THR A 177 -12.31 -5.78 -13.33
C THR A 177 -13.15 -5.78 -14.60
N LYS A 178 -14.32 -5.13 -14.54
CA LYS A 178 -14.99 -4.65 -15.76
C LYS A 178 -14.12 -3.58 -16.43
N PRO A 179 -14.37 -3.24 -17.70
CA PRO A 179 -13.63 -2.17 -18.35
C PRO A 179 -13.74 -0.86 -17.56
N ILE A 180 -12.58 -0.33 -17.15
CA ILE A 180 -12.46 0.96 -16.45
C ILE A 180 -12.49 2.05 -17.50
N VAL A 181 -13.56 2.82 -17.52
CA VAL A 181 -13.81 3.93 -18.43
C VAL A 181 -13.98 5.24 -17.65
N GLY A 182 -13.80 6.38 -18.31
CA GLY A 182 -14.04 7.68 -17.69
C GLY A 182 -12.93 8.19 -16.77
N ALA A 183 -11.84 7.44 -16.61
CA ALA A 183 -10.70 7.87 -15.81
C ALA A 183 -9.86 8.98 -16.50
N GLY A 184 -9.98 9.12 -17.82
CA GLY A 184 -9.32 10.18 -18.59
C GLY A 184 -7.79 10.20 -18.37
N ASP A 185 -7.29 11.38 -18.05
CA ASP A 185 -5.87 11.62 -17.76
C ASP A 185 -5.38 10.95 -16.47
N ARG A 186 -6.30 10.57 -15.60
CA ARG A 186 -6.01 9.87 -14.33
C ARG A 186 -5.99 8.34 -14.46
N ALA A 187 -6.18 7.79 -15.65
CA ALA A 187 -6.23 6.34 -15.85
C ALA A 187 -5.05 5.58 -15.21
N PRO A 188 -3.77 5.97 -15.38
CA PRO A 188 -2.65 5.30 -14.72
C PRO A 188 -2.68 5.41 -13.19
N GLU A 189 -3.14 6.55 -12.65
CA GLU A 189 -3.31 6.76 -11.21
C GLU A 189 -4.42 5.86 -10.65
N VAL A 190 -5.56 5.75 -11.36
CA VAL A 190 -6.66 4.85 -10.97
C VAL A 190 -6.18 3.40 -10.93
N ALA A 191 -5.41 2.94 -11.91
CA ALA A 191 -4.85 1.59 -11.93
C ALA A 191 -3.94 1.33 -10.71
N LYS A 192 -3.03 2.27 -10.41
CA LYS A 192 -2.16 2.22 -9.23
C LYS A 192 -2.97 2.19 -7.93
N ALA A 193 -3.97 3.08 -7.81
CA ALA A 193 -4.82 3.19 -6.64
C ALA A 193 -5.63 1.89 -6.43
N TYR A 194 -6.16 1.29 -7.49
CA TYR A 194 -6.87 0.02 -7.42
C TYR A 194 -6.00 -1.10 -6.85
N VAL A 195 -4.80 -1.29 -7.39
CA VAL A 195 -3.89 -2.35 -6.93
C VAL A 195 -3.45 -2.08 -5.48
N ARG A 196 -3.24 -0.82 -5.08
CA ARG A 196 -2.92 -0.44 -3.71
C ARG A 196 -4.07 -0.77 -2.75
N GLU A 197 -5.29 -0.32 -3.06
CA GLU A 197 -6.47 -0.56 -2.21
C GLU A 197 -6.76 -2.05 -2.09
N LEU A 198 -6.67 -2.78 -3.20
CA LEU A 198 -6.85 -4.24 -3.19
C LEU A 198 -5.81 -4.93 -2.31
N ARG A 199 -4.54 -4.53 -2.41
CA ARG A 199 -3.47 -5.09 -1.57
C ARG A 199 -3.73 -4.86 -0.08
N GLU A 200 -4.11 -3.64 0.30
CA GLU A 200 -4.43 -3.31 1.69
C GLU A 200 -5.67 -4.08 2.18
N LEU A 201 -6.69 -4.23 1.33
CA LEU A 201 -7.88 -5.01 1.62
C LEU A 201 -7.53 -6.49 1.88
N ILE A 202 -6.75 -7.12 1.01
CA ILE A 202 -6.30 -8.51 1.13
C ILE A 202 -5.52 -8.74 2.44
N LYS A 203 -4.64 -7.81 2.79
CA LYS A 203 -3.88 -7.85 4.06
C LYS A 203 -4.80 -7.69 5.27
N ALA A 204 -5.74 -6.75 5.24
CA ALA A 204 -6.68 -6.52 6.33
C ALA A 204 -7.60 -7.73 6.58
N LEU A 205 -7.97 -8.46 5.53
CA LEU A 205 -8.71 -9.71 5.63
C LEU A 205 -7.88 -10.87 6.22
N GLY A 206 -6.56 -10.73 6.30
CA GLY A 206 -5.67 -11.77 6.79
C GLY A 206 -5.58 -13.01 5.88
N VAL A 207 -5.95 -12.87 4.60
CA VAL A 207 -6.00 -13.99 3.63
C VAL A 207 -4.72 -14.13 2.81
N SER A 208 -3.87 -13.11 2.78
CA SER A 208 -2.53 -13.13 2.16
C SER A 208 -1.70 -11.96 2.67
N GLU A 209 -0.38 -12.09 2.62
CA GLU A 209 0.54 -10.96 2.84
C GLU A 209 0.62 -10.04 1.62
N ALA A 210 0.16 -10.49 0.46
CA ALA A 210 0.08 -9.76 -0.81
C ALA A 210 1.39 -9.04 -1.18
N ARG A 211 2.54 -9.70 -1.00
CA ARG A 211 3.87 -9.17 -1.34
C ARG A 211 4.10 -9.27 -2.83
N MET A 212 4.06 -8.14 -3.54
CA MET A 212 4.29 -8.08 -4.98
C MET A 212 5.72 -8.50 -5.35
N GLU A 213 6.70 -8.12 -4.56
CA GLU A 213 8.12 -8.45 -4.74
C GLU A 213 8.42 -9.95 -4.60
N MET A 214 7.57 -10.69 -3.89
CA MET A 214 7.63 -12.14 -3.73
C MET A 214 6.75 -12.89 -4.72
N GLY A 215 6.00 -12.16 -5.56
CA GLY A 215 5.07 -12.74 -6.52
C GLY A 215 3.75 -13.25 -5.92
N GLN A 216 3.49 -12.98 -4.62
CA GLN A 216 2.24 -13.34 -3.97
C GLN A 216 1.04 -12.55 -4.48
N MET A 217 1.29 -11.37 -5.05
CA MET A 217 0.30 -10.57 -5.75
C MET A 217 0.89 -10.11 -7.08
N ARG A 218 0.18 -10.35 -8.18
CA ARG A 218 0.59 -10.01 -9.54
C ARG A 218 -0.53 -9.27 -10.22
N CYS A 219 -0.21 -8.29 -11.05
CA CYS A 219 -1.18 -7.53 -11.81
C CYS A 219 -0.84 -7.54 -13.29
N ASP A 220 -1.81 -7.92 -14.12
CA ASP A 220 -1.76 -7.78 -15.56
C ASP A 220 -2.64 -6.59 -15.95
N VAL A 221 -2.11 -5.71 -16.81
CA VAL A 221 -2.78 -4.49 -17.25
C VAL A 221 -3.21 -4.65 -18.70
N ASN A 222 -4.51 -4.75 -18.93
CA ASN A 222 -5.10 -4.68 -20.25
C ASN A 222 -5.39 -3.22 -20.60
N LEU A 223 -4.97 -2.76 -21.77
CA LEU A 223 -5.21 -1.42 -22.23
C LEU A 223 -5.71 -1.41 -23.67
N SER A 224 -6.71 -0.60 -23.94
CA SER A 224 -7.10 -0.17 -25.27
C SER A 224 -7.35 1.35 -25.28
N LEU A 225 -7.34 1.95 -26.46
CA LEU A 225 -7.72 3.34 -26.66
C LEU A 225 -8.98 3.41 -27.50
N MET A 226 -9.90 4.27 -27.07
CA MET A 226 -11.12 4.58 -27.78
C MET A 226 -11.01 6.00 -28.33
N PRO A 227 -11.23 6.24 -29.64
CA PRO A 227 -11.29 7.61 -30.16
C PRO A 227 -12.35 8.43 -29.41
N LYS A 228 -12.06 9.69 -29.12
CA LYS A 228 -13.02 10.55 -28.40
C LYS A 228 -14.36 10.61 -29.12
N GLY A 229 -15.42 10.39 -28.37
CA GLY A 229 -16.80 10.36 -28.90
C GLY A 229 -17.20 9.05 -29.59
N ALA A 230 -16.33 8.04 -29.63
CA ALA A 230 -16.69 6.71 -30.10
C ALA A 230 -17.38 5.89 -29.00
N GLU A 231 -18.20 4.92 -29.41
CA GLU A 231 -18.89 4.01 -28.48
C GLU A 231 -18.20 2.64 -28.34
N LYS A 232 -17.28 2.32 -29.27
CA LYS A 232 -16.61 1.02 -29.31
C LYS A 232 -15.18 1.13 -28.81
N PHE A 233 -14.80 0.20 -27.95
CA PHE A 233 -13.44 0.04 -27.51
C PHE A 233 -12.50 -0.36 -28.66
N GLY A 234 -11.25 0.11 -28.58
CA GLY A 234 -10.21 -0.34 -29.50
C GLY A 234 -9.68 -1.73 -29.17
N THR A 235 -8.77 -2.23 -30.00
CA THR A 235 -8.05 -3.47 -29.73
C THR A 235 -7.15 -3.30 -28.52
N ARG A 236 -7.20 -4.26 -27.59
CA ARG A 236 -6.42 -4.24 -26.35
C ARG A 236 -5.08 -4.95 -26.51
N SER A 237 -4.10 -4.51 -25.74
CA SER A 237 -2.90 -5.27 -25.42
C SER A 237 -2.86 -5.57 -23.92
N GLU A 238 -2.28 -6.69 -23.54
CA GLU A 238 -2.09 -7.14 -22.17
C GLU A 238 -0.63 -6.92 -21.76
N THR A 239 -0.37 -6.21 -20.67
CA THR A 239 0.97 -6.01 -20.16
C THR A 239 1.19 -6.84 -18.90
N LYS A 240 2.16 -7.76 -18.99
CA LYS A 240 2.57 -8.64 -17.90
C LYS A 240 3.89 -8.19 -17.25
N ASN A 241 4.24 -8.84 -16.16
CA ASN A 241 5.47 -8.58 -15.41
C ASN A 241 5.47 -7.20 -14.71
N VAL A 242 4.32 -6.84 -14.17
CA VAL A 242 4.11 -5.60 -13.43
C VAL A 242 4.14 -5.91 -11.94
N ASN A 243 5.32 -5.77 -11.31
CA ASN A 243 5.61 -6.31 -9.98
C ASN A 243 5.63 -5.25 -8.87
N SER A 244 5.20 -4.01 -9.17
CA SER A 244 5.10 -2.94 -8.16
C SER A 244 3.99 -1.94 -8.51
N LEU A 245 3.51 -1.20 -7.51
CA LEU A 245 2.51 -0.14 -7.72
C LEU A 245 2.99 0.92 -8.71
N ARG A 246 4.28 1.28 -8.62
CA ARG A 246 4.90 2.24 -9.55
C ARG A 246 4.93 1.70 -10.98
N SER A 247 5.16 0.40 -11.14
CA SER A 247 5.22 -0.23 -12.45
C SER A 247 3.84 -0.31 -13.09
N VAL A 248 2.77 -0.50 -12.31
CA VAL A 248 1.37 -0.46 -12.81
C VAL A 248 1.08 0.90 -13.45
N GLU A 249 1.38 1.99 -12.76
CA GLU A 249 1.19 3.34 -13.27
C GLU A 249 2.03 3.62 -14.53
N ARG A 250 3.33 3.25 -14.49
CA ARG A 250 4.25 3.47 -15.62
C ARG A 250 3.89 2.63 -16.84
N ALA A 251 3.50 1.38 -16.66
CA ALA A 251 3.08 0.50 -17.74
C ALA A 251 1.81 1.02 -18.42
N ALA A 252 0.80 1.41 -17.65
CA ALA A 252 -0.43 2.00 -18.19
C ALA A 252 -0.13 3.28 -18.99
N ARG A 253 0.67 4.20 -18.44
CA ARG A 253 1.06 5.44 -19.12
C ARG A 253 1.83 5.17 -20.42
N PHE A 254 2.80 4.25 -20.38
CA PHE A 254 3.57 3.88 -21.58
C PHE A 254 2.69 3.28 -22.68
N GLU A 255 1.79 2.37 -22.33
CA GLU A 255 0.90 1.73 -23.30
C GLU A 255 -0.11 2.72 -23.91
N ILE A 256 -0.61 3.70 -23.14
CA ILE A 256 -1.43 4.81 -23.68
C ILE A 256 -0.66 5.57 -24.77
N GLN A 257 0.57 5.98 -24.50
CA GLN A 257 1.41 6.71 -25.46
C GLN A 257 1.76 5.86 -26.69
N ARG A 258 2.08 4.57 -26.47
CA ARG A 258 2.41 3.64 -27.56
C ARG A 258 1.21 3.38 -28.48
N HIS A 259 0.03 3.07 -27.91
CA HIS A 259 -1.18 2.85 -28.68
C HIS A 259 -1.54 4.11 -29.49
N ALA A 260 -1.48 5.28 -28.86
CA ALA A 260 -1.75 6.54 -29.55
C ALA A 260 -0.78 6.80 -30.71
N ALA A 261 0.51 6.53 -30.52
CA ALA A 261 1.52 6.68 -31.59
C ALA A 261 1.24 5.76 -32.78
N VAL A 262 0.90 4.49 -32.53
CA VAL A 262 0.55 3.53 -33.59
C VAL A 262 -0.71 3.97 -34.32
N LEU A 263 -1.77 4.33 -33.61
CA LEU A 263 -3.05 4.72 -34.21
C LEU A 263 -2.95 6.04 -34.98
N SER A 264 -2.25 7.02 -34.45
CA SER A 264 -2.05 8.33 -35.10
C SER A 264 -1.20 8.24 -36.36
N SER A 265 -0.32 7.23 -36.48
CA SER A 265 0.43 6.95 -37.71
C SER A 265 -0.35 6.14 -38.75
N GLY A 266 -1.64 5.83 -38.49
CA GLY A 266 -2.47 4.98 -39.37
C GLY A 266 -2.22 3.48 -39.22
N GLY A 267 -1.47 3.07 -38.20
CA GLY A 267 -1.26 1.66 -37.85
C GLY A 267 -2.45 1.05 -37.11
N THR A 268 -2.34 -0.24 -36.82
CA THR A 268 -3.33 -1.00 -36.05
C THR A 268 -2.69 -1.63 -34.83
N ILE A 269 -3.44 -1.70 -33.74
CA ILE A 269 -3.00 -2.40 -32.53
C ILE A 269 -3.25 -3.89 -32.72
N VAL A 270 -2.24 -4.69 -32.36
CA VAL A 270 -2.34 -6.16 -32.34
C VAL A 270 -2.71 -6.61 -30.95
N GLN A 271 -3.63 -7.55 -30.84
CA GLN A 271 -3.97 -8.20 -29.58
C GLN A 271 -2.81 -9.14 -29.19
N GLU A 272 -1.98 -8.68 -28.28
CA GLU A 272 -0.76 -9.38 -27.86
C GLU A 272 -0.52 -9.24 -26.36
N THR A 273 0.23 -10.19 -25.80
CA THR A 273 0.86 -10.05 -24.49
C THR A 273 2.17 -9.28 -24.66
N ARG A 274 2.39 -8.29 -23.80
CA ARG A 274 3.60 -7.48 -23.73
C ARG A 274 4.28 -7.64 -22.38
N HIS A 275 5.57 -7.43 -22.32
CA HIS A 275 6.35 -7.49 -21.08
C HIS A 275 6.86 -6.11 -20.72
N PHE A 276 6.56 -5.66 -19.50
CA PHE A 276 7.07 -4.42 -18.96
C PHE A 276 8.51 -4.58 -18.45
N HIS A 277 9.34 -3.57 -18.67
CA HIS A 277 10.73 -3.48 -18.22
C HIS A 277 10.87 -2.31 -17.26
N GLU A 278 11.15 -2.59 -16.00
CA GLU A 278 11.24 -1.56 -14.97
C GLU A 278 12.38 -0.58 -15.16
N ASP A 279 13.52 -1.04 -15.65
CA ASP A 279 14.73 -0.27 -15.93
C ASP A 279 14.50 0.82 -16.99
N THR A 280 13.84 0.44 -18.09
CA THR A 280 13.57 1.35 -19.20
C THR A 280 12.21 2.03 -19.13
N GLY A 281 11.26 1.50 -18.34
CA GLY A 281 9.87 1.94 -18.28
C GLY A 281 9.09 1.71 -19.57
N SER A 282 9.51 0.74 -20.38
CA SER A 282 8.92 0.42 -21.68
C SER A 282 8.38 -1.00 -21.72
N THR A 283 7.58 -1.32 -22.75
CA THR A 283 7.11 -2.67 -23.00
C THR A 283 7.71 -3.23 -24.29
N THR A 284 7.87 -4.56 -24.34
CA THR A 284 8.24 -5.28 -25.54
C THR A 284 7.18 -6.32 -25.89
N SER A 285 6.97 -6.56 -27.18
CA SER A 285 6.07 -7.59 -27.69
C SER A 285 6.48 -8.97 -27.15
N GLY A 286 5.52 -9.71 -26.67
CA GLY A 286 5.65 -11.10 -26.28
C GLY A 286 5.03 -12.01 -27.32
N ARG A 287 4.16 -12.92 -26.89
CA ARG A 287 3.37 -13.80 -27.78
C ARG A 287 2.04 -13.13 -28.15
N VAL A 288 1.44 -13.60 -29.24
CA VAL A 288 0.03 -13.31 -29.54
C VAL A 288 -0.83 -13.90 -28.42
N LYS A 289 -1.82 -13.17 -27.94
CA LYS A 289 -2.70 -13.62 -26.85
C LYS A 289 -3.53 -14.81 -27.32
N GLU A 290 -3.55 -15.87 -26.50
CA GLU A 290 -4.42 -17.04 -26.72
C GLU A 290 -5.87 -16.65 -26.41
N GLU A 291 -6.81 -17.15 -27.18
CA GLU A 291 -8.25 -17.00 -26.95
C GLU A 291 -8.77 -18.08 -25.98
N ALA A 292 -9.94 -17.84 -25.38
CA ALA A 292 -10.52 -18.78 -24.43
C ALA A 292 -10.75 -20.18 -25.04
N GLU A 293 -11.06 -20.24 -26.33
CA GLU A 293 -11.27 -21.46 -27.10
C GLU A 293 -9.99 -22.32 -27.20
N ASP A 294 -8.81 -21.70 -27.15
CA ASP A 294 -7.53 -22.42 -27.22
C ASP A 294 -7.32 -23.28 -25.97
N TYR A 295 -7.84 -22.88 -24.83
CA TYR A 295 -7.75 -23.61 -23.56
C TYR A 295 -8.73 -24.79 -23.47
N ARG A 296 -9.73 -24.89 -24.33
CA ARG A 296 -10.70 -25.99 -24.37
C ARG A 296 -11.24 -26.29 -22.96
N TYR A 297 -11.78 -25.28 -22.29
CA TYR A 297 -12.37 -25.39 -20.95
C TYR A 297 -13.45 -26.49 -20.92
N PHE A 298 -13.42 -27.30 -19.87
CA PHE A 298 -14.51 -28.19 -19.51
C PHE A 298 -14.60 -28.37 -18.00
N PRO A 299 -15.79 -28.71 -17.42
CA PRO A 299 -15.92 -28.91 -15.98
C PRO A 299 -14.93 -29.95 -15.44
N GLU A 300 -14.34 -29.67 -14.28
CA GLU A 300 -13.43 -30.58 -13.57
C GLU A 300 -14.23 -31.79 -13.05
N PRO A 301 -14.08 -33.00 -13.62
CA PRO A 301 -14.91 -34.14 -13.26
C PRO A 301 -14.58 -34.74 -11.90
N ASP A 302 -13.38 -34.46 -11.36
CA ASP A 302 -12.89 -35.04 -10.10
C ASP A 302 -13.22 -34.16 -8.88
N LEU A 303 -13.84 -33.00 -9.08
CA LEU A 303 -14.28 -32.12 -8.02
C LEU A 303 -15.81 -31.97 -8.04
N VAL A 304 -16.43 -32.09 -6.86
CA VAL A 304 -17.82 -31.73 -6.69
C VAL A 304 -17.98 -30.21 -6.71
N PRO A 305 -19.14 -29.69 -7.14
CA PRO A 305 -19.43 -28.27 -7.04
C PRO A 305 -19.32 -27.76 -5.61
N VAL A 306 -18.95 -26.49 -5.47
CA VAL A 306 -18.93 -25.76 -4.20
C VAL A 306 -20.22 -24.97 -4.06
N ALA A 307 -20.99 -25.24 -3.03
CA ALA A 307 -22.26 -24.58 -2.73
C ALA A 307 -22.24 -24.08 -1.29
N PRO A 308 -21.69 -22.88 -1.04
CA PRO A 308 -21.64 -22.32 0.31
C PRO A 308 -23.06 -22.02 0.80
N SER A 309 -23.39 -22.43 2.04
CA SER A 309 -24.69 -22.10 2.59
C SER A 309 -24.79 -20.59 2.85
N ARG A 310 -26.02 -20.07 2.80
CA ARG A 310 -26.27 -18.65 3.09
C ARG A 310 -25.87 -18.29 4.52
N GLU A 311 -26.12 -19.19 5.45
CA GLU A 311 -25.74 -19.02 6.87
C GLU A 311 -24.24 -18.85 7.01
N TRP A 312 -23.44 -19.71 6.35
CA TRP A 312 -21.99 -19.61 6.38
C TRP A 312 -21.48 -18.32 5.75
N VAL A 313 -22.05 -17.91 4.62
CA VAL A 313 -21.70 -16.62 3.99
C VAL A 313 -21.99 -15.44 4.89
N GLU A 314 -23.13 -15.44 5.59
CA GLU A 314 -23.49 -14.37 6.55
C GLU A 314 -22.61 -14.40 7.81
N GLU A 315 -22.22 -15.57 8.31
CA GLU A 315 -21.23 -15.69 9.38
C GLU A 315 -19.89 -15.07 8.99
N ILE A 316 -19.41 -15.36 7.78
CA ILE A 316 -18.18 -14.77 7.24
C ILE A 316 -18.34 -13.25 7.10
N ARG A 317 -19.48 -12.78 6.58
CA ARG A 317 -19.78 -11.35 6.43
C ARG A 317 -19.73 -10.63 7.78
N ALA A 318 -20.35 -11.19 8.78
CA ALA A 318 -20.39 -10.62 10.14
C ALA A 318 -19.01 -10.59 10.82
N ALA A 319 -18.10 -11.47 10.41
CA ALA A 319 -16.75 -11.57 10.95
C ALA A 319 -15.71 -10.73 10.16
N LEU A 320 -16.11 -10.06 9.10
CA LEU A 320 -15.18 -9.20 8.34
C LEU A 320 -14.66 -8.06 9.21
N PRO A 321 -13.37 -7.74 9.17
CA PRO A 321 -12.83 -6.56 9.82
C PRO A 321 -13.33 -5.28 9.17
N GLU A 322 -13.17 -4.16 9.86
CA GLU A 322 -13.35 -2.85 9.24
C GLU A 322 -12.41 -2.69 8.04
N LEU A 323 -12.97 -2.42 6.86
CA LEU A 323 -12.19 -2.35 5.63
C LEU A 323 -11.30 -1.10 5.60
N PRO A 324 -10.10 -1.17 4.97
CA PRO A 324 -9.09 -0.11 5.03
C PRO A 324 -9.59 1.28 4.64
N LEU A 325 -10.34 1.40 3.54
CA LEU A 325 -10.88 2.70 3.11
C LEU A 325 -11.90 3.26 4.10
N VAL A 326 -12.77 2.40 4.65
CA VAL A 326 -13.76 2.80 5.67
C VAL A 326 -13.04 3.29 6.92
N ARG A 327 -12.07 2.52 7.41
CA ARG A 327 -11.22 2.87 8.55
C ARG A 327 -10.49 4.20 8.34
N ARG A 328 -9.86 4.40 7.18
CA ARG A 328 -9.18 5.67 6.86
C ARG A 328 -10.12 6.86 6.84
N ASN A 329 -11.29 6.72 6.26
CA ASN A 329 -12.29 7.79 6.22
C ASN A 329 -12.77 8.14 7.63
N ARG A 330 -13.08 7.15 8.46
CA ARG A 330 -13.45 7.34 9.86
C ARG A 330 -12.33 8.05 10.64
N LEU A 331 -11.10 7.55 10.59
CA LEU A 331 -9.95 8.16 11.27
C LEU A 331 -9.68 9.58 10.78
N ARG A 332 -9.84 9.85 9.49
CA ARG A 332 -9.70 11.19 8.92
C ARG A 332 -10.70 12.17 9.53
N GLU A 333 -11.96 11.76 9.67
CA GLU A 333 -13.00 12.57 10.30
C GLU A 333 -12.74 12.77 11.80
N GLU A 334 -12.43 11.70 12.52
CA GLU A 334 -12.11 11.73 13.95
C GLU A 334 -10.91 12.64 14.28
N TRP A 335 -9.88 12.61 13.44
CA TRP A 335 -8.67 13.40 13.63
C TRP A 335 -8.74 14.79 13.02
N GLY A 336 -9.80 15.13 12.28
CA GLY A 336 -9.98 16.41 11.60
C GLY A 336 -8.89 16.72 10.59
N VAL A 337 -8.42 15.70 9.83
CA VAL A 337 -7.34 15.85 8.84
C VAL A 337 -7.87 15.84 7.41
N SER A 338 -7.14 16.51 6.52
CA SER A 338 -7.45 16.49 5.09
C SER A 338 -7.14 15.13 4.46
N ALA A 339 -7.70 14.87 3.27
CA ALA A 339 -7.36 13.68 2.49
C ALA A 339 -5.86 13.63 2.14
N THR A 340 -5.27 14.79 1.81
CA THR A 340 -3.83 14.91 1.51
C THR A 340 -2.97 14.59 2.72
N ASP A 341 -3.35 15.06 3.94
CA ASP A 341 -2.62 14.73 5.16
C ASP A 341 -2.71 13.24 5.49
N MET A 342 -3.91 12.64 5.32
CA MET A 342 -4.08 11.20 5.50
C MET A 342 -3.20 10.41 4.51
N GLN A 343 -3.13 10.84 3.26
CA GLN A 343 -2.25 10.20 2.27
C GLN A 343 -0.76 10.33 2.65
N ALA A 344 -0.35 11.47 3.20
CA ALA A 344 1.02 11.64 3.72
C ALA A 344 1.31 10.69 4.89
N ILE A 345 0.34 10.49 5.81
CA ILE A 345 0.43 9.53 6.91
C ILE A 345 0.61 8.10 6.37
N LEU A 346 -0.18 7.71 5.38
CA LEU A 346 -0.09 6.39 4.75
C LEU A 346 1.27 6.18 4.06
N ASN A 347 1.71 7.16 3.30
CA ASN A 347 2.99 7.10 2.58
C ASN A 347 4.20 7.01 3.53
N ALA A 348 4.11 7.61 4.70
CA ALA A 348 5.13 7.52 5.75
C ALA A 348 5.07 6.19 6.54
N GLY A 349 4.05 5.35 6.34
CA GLY A 349 3.83 4.16 7.18
C GLY A 349 3.45 4.49 8.62
N ALA A 350 2.90 5.70 8.87
CA ALA A 350 2.66 6.23 10.20
C ALA A 350 1.26 5.92 10.76
N LEU A 351 0.36 5.34 9.97
CA LEU A 351 -1.04 5.14 10.38
C LEU A 351 -1.15 4.28 11.65
N GLU A 352 -0.54 3.09 11.63
CA GLU A 352 -0.62 2.17 12.77
C GLU A 352 0.11 2.71 14.00
N PRO A 353 1.33 3.26 13.90
CA PRO A 353 1.97 3.92 15.04
C PRO A 353 1.15 5.04 15.64
N ILE A 354 0.49 5.87 14.84
CA ILE A 354 -0.38 6.96 15.33
C ILE A 354 -1.59 6.38 16.07
N VAL A 355 -2.30 5.40 15.48
CA VAL A 355 -3.46 4.73 16.12
C VAL A 355 -3.05 4.14 17.46
N ALA A 356 -1.97 3.36 17.51
CA ALA A 356 -1.49 2.75 18.73
C ALA A 356 -1.09 3.79 19.81
N THR A 357 -0.54 4.94 19.40
CA THR A 357 -0.20 6.03 20.32
C THR A 357 -1.45 6.70 20.90
N ILE A 358 -2.51 6.84 20.11
CA ILE A 358 -3.80 7.35 20.56
C ILE A 358 -4.46 6.35 21.53
N ASP A 359 -4.44 5.06 21.20
CA ASP A 359 -4.94 3.98 22.06
C ASP A 359 -4.19 3.92 23.40
N ALA A 360 -2.91 4.33 23.41
CA ALA A 360 -2.11 4.47 24.63
C ALA A 360 -2.37 5.77 25.40
N GLY A 361 -3.29 6.64 24.95
CA GLY A 361 -3.79 7.78 25.69
C GLY A 361 -3.37 9.17 25.18
N ALA A 362 -2.61 9.26 24.07
CA ALA A 362 -2.29 10.55 23.46
C ALA A 362 -3.47 11.11 22.65
N ASP A 363 -3.55 12.44 22.52
CA ASP A 363 -4.45 13.04 21.53
C ASP A 363 -3.92 12.90 20.10
N ALA A 364 -4.82 12.90 19.11
CA ALA A 364 -4.50 12.67 17.71
C ALA A 364 -3.53 13.72 17.12
N ALA A 365 -3.59 14.95 17.57
CA ALA A 365 -2.71 16.02 17.07
C ALA A 365 -1.27 15.83 17.57
N SER A 366 -1.10 15.48 18.85
CA SER A 366 0.20 15.17 19.45
C SER A 366 0.81 13.91 18.85
N ALA A 367 0.04 12.82 18.71
CA ALA A 367 0.52 11.59 18.08
C ALA A 367 1.04 11.86 16.66
N ARG A 368 0.24 12.54 15.82
CA ARG A 368 0.66 12.92 14.46
C ARG A 368 1.89 13.80 14.44
N LYS A 369 1.95 14.80 15.33
CA LYS A 369 3.09 15.72 15.45
C LYS A 369 4.41 14.96 15.62
N TRP A 370 4.45 13.98 16.51
CA TRP A 370 5.67 13.24 16.79
C TRP A 370 6.01 12.25 15.67
N TRP A 371 5.03 11.46 15.22
CA TRP A 371 5.27 10.45 14.19
C TRP A 371 5.57 11.05 12.82
N MET A 372 4.86 12.10 12.40
CA MET A 372 5.07 12.75 11.10
C MET A 372 6.20 13.80 11.12
N GLY A 373 6.64 14.23 12.30
CA GLY A 373 7.70 15.21 12.48
C GLY A 373 9.03 14.56 12.87
N GLU A 374 9.29 14.49 14.17
CA GLU A 374 10.59 14.09 14.73
C GLU A 374 10.96 12.65 14.39
N LEU A 375 10.00 11.73 14.50
CA LEU A 375 10.26 10.30 14.25
C LEU A 375 10.44 10.01 12.76
N ALA A 376 9.65 10.63 11.89
CA ALA A 376 9.84 10.52 10.43
C ALA A 376 11.21 11.07 10.00
N ARG A 377 11.66 12.19 10.61
CA ARG A 377 13.00 12.72 10.37
C ARG A 377 14.07 11.71 10.80
N SER A 378 13.96 11.16 12.01
CA SER A 378 14.92 10.19 12.55
C SER A 378 14.98 8.89 11.72
N ALA A 379 13.83 8.43 11.23
CA ALA A 379 13.74 7.27 10.33
C ALA A 379 14.49 7.53 9.02
N ASN A 380 14.22 8.68 8.37
CA ASN A 380 14.89 9.08 7.13
C ASN A 380 16.42 9.25 7.31
N GLU A 381 16.87 9.87 8.39
CA GLU A 381 18.29 10.08 8.69
C GLU A 381 19.04 8.75 8.94
N SER A 382 18.36 7.76 9.53
CA SER A 382 18.90 6.44 9.81
C SER A 382 18.70 5.40 8.69
N GLY A 383 17.93 5.76 7.65
CA GLY A 383 17.58 4.85 6.54
C GLY A 383 16.66 3.71 6.98
N LYS A 384 15.87 3.93 8.04
CA LYS A 384 14.91 2.97 8.60
C LYS A 384 13.48 3.34 8.29
N THR A 385 12.57 2.41 8.44
CA THR A 385 11.13 2.66 8.50
C THR A 385 10.71 3.06 9.93
N LEU A 386 9.50 3.59 10.10
CA LEU A 386 9.02 4.03 11.42
C LEU A 386 8.89 2.88 12.42
N ASP A 387 8.50 1.70 11.97
CA ASP A 387 8.37 0.48 12.77
C ASP A 387 9.72 -0.15 13.17
N GLU A 388 10.81 0.23 12.49
CA GLU A 388 12.18 -0.18 12.84
C GLU A 388 12.87 0.75 13.86
N LEU A 389 12.22 1.84 14.25
CA LEU A 389 12.75 2.74 15.25
C LEU A 389 12.68 2.11 16.66
N ALA A 390 13.68 2.37 17.48
CA ALA A 390 13.78 1.88 18.85
C ALA A 390 12.92 2.70 19.83
N ILE A 391 11.65 2.97 19.49
CA ILE A 391 10.66 3.65 20.32
C ILE A 391 9.30 3.02 20.10
N THR A 392 8.51 2.88 21.18
CA THR A 392 7.17 2.31 21.10
C THR A 392 6.08 3.39 21.10
N PRO A 393 4.88 3.09 20.58
CA PRO A 393 3.73 3.99 20.65
C PRO A 393 3.40 4.45 22.07
N GLU A 394 3.52 3.57 23.07
CA GLU A 394 3.29 3.90 24.50
C GLU A 394 4.32 4.92 25.01
N GLN A 395 5.58 4.80 24.58
CA GLN A 395 6.62 5.79 24.94
C GLN A 395 6.34 7.14 24.30
N VAL A 396 5.84 7.18 23.05
CA VAL A 396 5.43 8.43 22.40
C VAL A 396 4.20 9.03 23.10
N ALA A 397 3.25 8.21 23.51
CA ALA A 397 2.10 8.64 24.29
C ALA A 397 2.54 9.24 25.62
N ARG A 398 3.51 8.62 26.33
CA ARG A 398 4.07 9.17 27.57
C ARG A 398 4.75 10.52 27.36
N VAL A 399 5.51 10.69 26.29
CA VAL A 399 6.09 12.00 25.94
C VAL A 399 5.00 13.03 25.70
N SER A 400 3.93 12.66 25.00
CA SER A 400 2.78 13.54 24.75
C SER A 400 2.09 13.97 26.05
N GLU A 401 1.91 13.04 26.98
CA GLU A 401 1.35 13.29 28.32
C GLU A 401 2.21 14.29 29.10
N LEU A 402 3.54 14.11 29.13
CA LEU A 402 4.46 15.03 29.81
C LEU A 402 4.41 16.44 29.21
N VAL A 403 4.23 16.55 27.90
CA VAL A 403 4.04 17.85 27.24
C VAL A 403 2.70 18.48 27.61
N ALA A 404 1.62 17.70 27.62
CA ALA A 404 0.28 18.17 27.98
C ALA A 404 0.20 18.61 29.45
N ALA A 405 0.93 17.94 30.34
CA ALA A 405 1.03 18.28 31.74
C ALA A 405 1.88 19.56 32.01
N GLY A 406 2.64 20.02 30.98
CA GLY A 406 3.54 21.15 31.13
C GLY A 406 4.92 20.80 31.76
N ASP A 407 5.18 19.52 32.00
CA ASP A 407 6.48 19.05 32.51
C ASP A 407 7.57 19.16 31.45
N LEU A 408 7.21 19.07 30.20
CA LEU A 408 8.09 19.24 29.02
C LEU A 408 7.51 20.28 28.06
N ASN A 409 8.38 21.06 27.44
CA ASN A 409 8.05 21.76 26.20
C ASN A 409 8.52 20.95 24.98
N ASP A 410 8.12 21.38 23.78
CA ASP A 410 8.46 20.69 22.53
C ASP A 410 9.97 20.44 22.33
N LYS A 411 10.82 21.35 22.77
CA LYS A 411 12.26 21.23 22.65
C LYS A 411 12.80 20.15 23.58
N LEU A 412 12.31 20.08 24.81
CA LEU A 412 12.69 19.05 25.78
C LEU A 412 12.14 17.70 25.37
N ALA A 413 10.90 17.63 24.86
CA ALA A 413 10.30 16.42 24.36
C ALA A 413 11.12 15.79 23.22
N ARG A 414 11.64 16.59 22.29
CA ARG A 414 12.58 16.09 21.26
C ARG A 414 13.83 15.46 21.85
N GLN A 415 14.42 16.07 22.89
CA GLN A 415 15.59 15.51 23.57
C GLN A 415 15.27 14.21 24.31
N VAL A 416 14.04 14.08 24.83
CA VAL A 416 13.56 12.80 25.40
C VAL A 416 13.44 11.74 24.32
N ILE A 417 12.81 12.05 23.19
CA ILE A 417 12.69 11.13 22.04
C ILE A 417 14.08 10.69 21.55
N GLU A 418 15.02 11.65 21.41
CA GLU A 418 16.41 11.33 21.05
C GLU A 418 17.06 10.33 22.04
N GLY A 419 16.90 10.56 23.34
CA GLY A 419 17.44 9.69 24.38
C GLY A 419 16.84 8.29 24.34
N VAL A 420 15.51 8.18 24.12
CA VAL A 420 14.82 6.90 23.96
C VAL A 420 15.37 6.16 22.73
N LEU A 421 15.45 6.84 21.59
CA LEU A 421 16.00 6.26 20.34
C LEU A 421 17.47 5.81 20.48
N ALA A 422 18.24 6.50 21.32
CA ALA A 422 19.62 6.12 21.66
C ALA A 422 19.71 4.96 22.68
N GLY A 423 18.58 4.47 23.18
CA GLY A 423 18.56 3.35 24.15
C GLY A 423 18.91 3.77 25.58
N GLU A 424 18.77 5.06 25.94
CA GLU A 424 19.10 5.56 27.28
C GLU A 424 18.07 5.14 28.36
N GLY A 425 16.90 4.69 27.95
CA GLY A 425 15.81 4.20 28.80
C GLY A 425 14.42 4.63 28.36
N THR A 426 13.47 4.53 29.26
CA THR A 426 12.11 5.04 29.09
C THR A 426 12.07 6.56 29.07
N PRO A 427 10.99 7.21 28.58
CA PRO A 427 10.86 8.67 28.61
C PRO A 427 11.14 9.29 29.99
N ASP A 428 10.59 8.72 31.05
CA ASP A 428 10.78 9.21 32.43
C ASP A 428 12.23 9.08 32.88
N GLU A 429 12.89 7.95 32.58
CA GLU A 429 14.31 7.73 32.88
C GLU A 429 15.22 8.72 32.13
N VAL A 430 14.91 9.02 30.87
CA VAL A 430 15.66 10.03 30.09
C VAL A 430 15.45 11.43 30.67
N VAL A 431 14.21 11.77 31.05
CA VAL A 431 13.91 13.03 31.72
C VAL A 431 14.76 13.19 32.97
N ASP A 432 14.80 12.17 33.82
CA ASP A 432 15.56 12.22 35.09
C ASP A 432 17.07 12.24 34.84
N LYS A 433 17.60 11.41 33.97
CA LYS A 433 19.03 11.31 33.64
C LYS A 433 19.60 12.59 33.04
N ARG A 434 18.82 13.25 32.17
CA ARG A 434 19.25 14.47 31.46
C ARG A 434 18.80 15.76 32.16
N GLY A 435 17.98 15.63 33.23
CA GLY A 435 17.45 16.80 33.97
C GLY A 435 16.49 17.63 33.09
N LEU A 436 15.67 17.00 32.26
CA LEU A 436 14.82 17.63 31.25
C LEU A 436 13.44 17.98 31.85
N LYS A 437 13.36 18.98 32.74
CA LYS A 437 12.07 19.48 33.25
C LYS A 437 11.93 20.95 32.94
N VAL A 438 10.70 21.39 32.70
CA VAL A 438 10.42 22.82 32.58
C VAL A 438 10.69 23.50 33.95
N VAL A 439 11.45 24.57 33.93
CA VAL A 439 11.68 25.38 35.14
C VAL A 439 10.39 26.17 35.43
N SER A 440 9.66 25.71 36.41
CA SER A 440 8.42 26.34 36.87
C SER A 440 8.62 27.25 38.13
N ASP A 441 9.83 27.29 38.69
CA ASP A 441 10.13 28.17 39.82
C ASP A 441 10.14 29.64 39.36
N GLU A 442 9.14 30.38 39.82
CA GLU A 442 9.00 31.81 39.48
C GLU A 442 10.22 32.66 39.94
N GLY A 443 10.92 32.21 40.99
CA GLY A 443 12.13 32.89 41.46
C GLY A 443 13.28 32.75 40.48
N GLU A 444 13.53 31.54 39.99
CA GLU A 444 14.57 31.27 38.99
C GLU A 444 14.26 31.93 37.65
N LEU A 445 12.99 31.85 37.18
CA LEU A 445 12.56 32.55 35.97
C LEU A 445 12.71 34.07 36.08
N THR A 446 12.32 34.61 37.21
CA THR A 446 12.42 36.03 37.49
C THR A 446 13.89 36.53 37.49
N ALA A 447 14.79 35.78 38.11
CA ALA A 447 16.21 36.07 38.10
C ALA A 447 16.82 36.04 36.69
N ALA A 448 16.47 35.00 35.88
CA ALA A 448 16.93 34.88 34.49
C ALA A 448 16.39 36.00 33.59
N VAL A 449 15.15 36.45 33.81
CA VAL A 449 14.55 37.60 33.12
C VAL A 449 15.26 38.88 33.48
N ASP A 450 15.56 39.11 34.78
CA ASP A 450 16.31 40.29 35.23
C ASP A 450 17.71 40.34 34.61
N GLU A 451 18.42 39.22 34.58
CA GLU A 451 19.73 39.13 33.94
C GLU A 451 19.64 39.41 32.42
N ALA A 452 18.64 38.87 31.75
CA ALA A 452 18.43 39.09 30.32
C ALA A 452 18.11 40.57 30.00
N ILE A 453 17.29 41.22 30.82
CA ILE A 453 16.97 42.65 30.71
C ILE A 453 18.23 43.50 30.95
N ALA A 454 19.00 43.22 32.02
CA ALA A 454 20.22 43.92 32.35
C ALA A 454 21.31 43.76 31.27
N GLY A 455 21.43 42.57 30.69
CA GLY A 455 22.39 42.27 29.62
C GLY A 455 22.03 42.87 28.26
N ASN A 456 20.78 43.34 28.06
CA ASN A 456 20.29 43.85 26.77
C ASN A 456 19.52 45.17 26.92
N PRO A 457 20.12 46.22 27.46
CA PRO A 457 19.43 47.48 27.81
C PRO A 457 18.79 48.14 26.58
N ALA A 458 19.43 48.12 25.43
CA ALA A 458 18.90 48.69 24.19
C ALA A 458 17.63 47.98 23.67
N VAL A 459 17.47 46.68 23.94
CA VAL A 459 16.26 45.93 23.61
C VAL A 459 15.14 46.26 24.60
N ALA A 460 15.47 46.32 25.90
CA ALA A 460 14.54 46.69 26.94
C ALA A 460 13.93 48.08 26.69
N ASP A 461 14.75 49.06 26.29
CA ASP A 461 14.28 50.41 25.94
C ASP A 461 13.35 50.45 24.72
N LYS A 462 13.59 49.61 23.72
CA LYS A 462 12.69 49.45 22.57
C LYS A 462 11.32 48.87 22.97
N ILE A 463 11.30 47.94 23.92
CA ILE A 463 10.06 47.35 24.46
C ILE A 463 9.30 48.41 25.28
N ARG A 464 9.99 49.13 26.18
CA ARG A 464 9.38 50.28 26.92
C ARG A 464 8.82 51.34 25.97
N GLY A 465 9.45 51.54 24.82
CA GLY A 465 8.99 52.44 23.76
C GLY A 465 7.85 51.89 22.90
N GLY A 466 7.19 50.78 23.30
CA GLY A 466 6.02 50.19 22.63
C GLY A 466 6.31 49.17 21.53
N LYS A 467 7.57 48.79 21.28
CA LYS A 467 7.93 47.73 20.30
C LYS A 467 7.91 46.35 20.96
N VAL A 468 6.71 45.87 21.33
CA VAL A 468 6.50 44.55 21.98
C VAL A 468 7.12 43.37 21.23
N ALA A 469 7.16 43.42 19.90
CA ALA A 469 7.82 42.41 19.09
C ALA A 469 9.32 42.20 19.40
N ALA A 470 10.00 43.21 19.97
CA ALA A 470 11.40 43.08 20.36
C ALA A 470 11.60 42.18 21.60
N ALA A 471 10.53 41.85 22.35
CA ALA A 471 10.59 40.92 23.48
C ALA A 471 11.12 39.52 23.09
N GLY A 472 10.94 39.09 21.84
CA GLY A 472 11.48 37.81 21.34
C GLY A 472 13.00 37.66 21.50
N ALA A 473 13.77 38.77 21.44
CA ALA A 473 15.22 38.76 21.67
C ALA A 473 15.58 38.47 23.15
N LEU A 474 14.82 39.03 24.10
CA LEU A 474 15.01 38.78 25.53
C LEU A 474 14.53 37.37 25.90
N VAL A 475 13.40 36.92 25.34
CA VAL A 475 12.95 35.53 25.47
C VAL A 475 14.03 34.57 25.01
N GLY A 476 14.64 34.82 23.84
CA GLY A 476 15.75 34.01 23.34
C GLY A 476 16.96 33.99 24.30
N ALA A 477 17.29 35.08 24.95
CA ALA A 477 18.37 35.15 25.94
C ALA A 477 18.05 34.33 27.20
N VAL A 478 16.83 34.45 27.74
CA VAL A 478 16.36 33.62 28.87
C VAL A 478 16.33 32.13 28.50
N MET A 479 15.79 31.79 27.35
CA MET A 479 15.77 30.41 26.85
C MET A 479 17.16 29.82 26.71
N LYS A 480 18.15 30.62 26.32
CA LYS A 480 19.55 30.20 26.27
C LYS A 480 20.14 29.99 27.67
N ALA A 481 19.90 30.90 28.59
CA ALA A 481 20.38 30.80 29.97
C ALA A 481 19.78 29.59 30.70
N THR A 482 18.50 29.34 30.52
CA THR A 482 17.78 28.20 31.11
C THR A 482 17.90 26.89 30.28
N ARG A 483 18.81 26.84 29.29
CA ARG A 483 19.01 25.70 28.39
C ARG A 483 17.75 25.22 27.67
N GLY A 484 16.76 26.09 27.52
CA GLY A 484 15.48 25.79 26.89
C GLY A 484 14.44 25.18 27.83
N GLN A 485 14.70 25.19 29.13
CA GLN A 485 13.81 24.66 30.16
C GLN A 485 12.75 25.66 30.63
N ALA A 486 12.86 26.95 30.30
CA ALA A 486 11.85 27.94 30.62
C ALA A 486 10.63 27.85 29.70
N ASP A 487 9.44 28.19 30.21
CA ASP A 487 8.25 28.42 29.39
C ASP A 487 8.39 29.79 28.69
N ALA A 488 8.47 29.75 27.34
CA ALA A 488 8.68 30.96 26.56
C ALA A 488 7.50 31.95 26.63
N ALA A 489 6.27 31.47 26.81
CA ALA A 489 5.09 32.34 26.98
C ALA A 489 5.15 33.04 28.35
N ARG A 490 5.40 32.30 29.42
CA ARG A 490 5.54 32.85 30.76
C ARG A 490 6.73 33.80 30.87
N VAL A 491 7.86 33.48 30.25
CA VAL A 491 9.03 34.37 30.15
C VAL A 491 8.67 35.68 29.46
N LYS A 492 7.92 35.65 28.38
CA LYS A 492 7.46 36.84 27.65
C LYS A 492 6.56 37.71 28.53
N GLU A 493 5.59 37.09 29.22
CA GLU A 493 4.73 37.79 30.17
C GLU A 493 5.56 38.50 31.25
N LEU A 494 6.48 37.78 31.92
CA LEU A 494 7.36 38.37 32.98
C LEU A 494 8.22 39.52 32.45
N ILE A 495 8.74 39.42 31.23
CA ILE A 495 9.50 40.49 30.59
C ILE A 495 8.62 41.73 30.42
N LEU A 496 7.38 41.56 29.91
CA LEU A 496 6.46 42.67 29.70
C LEU A 496 5.98 43.29 31.00
N GLU A 497 5.65 42.48 32.02
CA GLU A 497 5.30 42.91 33.37
C GLU A 497 6.43 43.77 33.98
N LYS A 498 7.68 43.30 33.97
CA LYS A 498 8.84 43.99 34.51
C LYS A 498 9.20 45.26 33.77
N LEU A 499 8.92 45.33 32.47
CA LEU A 499 9.15 46.54 31.67
C LEU A 499 7.95 47.49 31.67
N GLY A 500 6.83 47.13 32.35
CA GLY A 500 5.64 47.98 32.49
C GLY A 500 4.86 48.15 31.17
N VAL A 501 4.89 47.15 30.31
CA VAL A 501 4.22 47.18 28.99
C VAL A 501 3.10 46.14 28.96
N ALA A 502 1.85 46.57 28.65
CA ALA A 502 0.74 45.66 28.47
C ALA A 502 0.87 44.93 27.13
N GLU A 503 0.48 43.63 27.06
CA GLU A 503 0.24 42.95 25.77
C GLU A 503 -0.89 43.68 25.05
N GLY A 504 -0.58 44.26 23.87
CA GLY A 504 -1.53 44.93 23.02
C GLY A 504 -2.30 43.93 22.16
#